data_419b1756f5d1c264fb170b6d17571955
#
_entry.id   419b1756f5d1c264fb170b6d17571955
#
_cell.length_a   1.000
_cell.length_b   1.000
_cell.length_c   1.000
_cell.angle_alpha   90.00
_cell.angle_beta   90.00
_cell.angle_gamma   90.00
#
_symmetry.space_group_name_H-M   'P 1'
#
loop_
_entity.id
_entity.type
_entity.pdbx_description
1 polymer ?
#
loop_
_entity_poly.entity_id
_entity_poly.type
_entity_poly.pdbx_seq_one_letter_code
_entity_poly.pdbx_strand_id
1 'polypeptide(L)'
;MSLRYLPLLAAALLLTACAAPQPRPGEGVDVGEASSLRSLIPAAELEKAASLQYSQLKRAAADKDLLAPDNHPQVIRLRRIAKHILPNAARFNAEAKNWQWEVNLIISKQLNAFCMPGGKIAFYSGIIDNLTLSDDEIAIVMGHEIAHALREHAREQMAKNKLTQTGAAILGALVGGGELFRLGGNLMTLKFSRDDESEADLVGLDLAARAGYDPRAGITLWQKMDAASNGAPPAWLSTHPGGEARIAEIERNLPAVMPLYEAARKPR
;
A
#
# COMPACT_ATOMS: atom_id res chain seq x y z
N MET A 1 44.40 -49.96 -38.76
CA MET A 1 44.29 -48.87 -37.77
C MET A 1 43.22 -47.94 -38.30
N SER A 2 42.01 -48.03 -37.79
CA SER A 2 40.86 -47.23 -38.19
C SER A 2 40.46 -46.26 -37.04
N LEU A 3 40.70 -44.96 -37.25
CA LEU A 3 40.34 -43.91 -36.32
C LEU A 3 38.81 -43.64 -36.43
N ARG A 4 38.08 -43.90 -35.35
CA ARG A 4 36.65 -43.59 -35.24
C ARG A 4 36.49 -42.17 -34.76
N TYR A 5 35.88 -41.29 -35.59
CA TYR A 5 35.46 -39.97 -35.21
C TYR A 5 34.14 -40.04 -34.42
N LEU A 6 34.15 -39.58 -33.17
CA LEU A 6 32.94 -39.32 -32.36
C LEU A 6 32.43 -37.93 -32.67
N PRO A 7 31.16 -37.72 -33.01
CA PRO A 7 30.61 -36.36 -33.12
C PRO A 7 30.26 -35.85 -31.71
N LEU A 8 30.81 -34.71 -31.34
CA LEU A 8 30.39 -33.92 -30.19
C LEU A 8 29.03 -33.31 -30.49
N LEU A 9 27.97 -33.79 -29.84
CA LEU A 9 26.67 -33.12 -29.82
C LEU A 9 26.78 -31.94 -28.84
N ALA A 10 26.81 -30.74 -29.38
CA ALA A 10 26.65 -29.50 -28.60
C ALA A 10 25.17 -29.33 -28.26
N ALA A 11 24.77 -29.59 -27.02
CA ALA A 11 23.44 -29.29 -26.50
C ALA A 11 23.36 -27.78 -26.24
N ALA A 12 22.67 -27.05 -27.14
CA ALA A 12 22.30 -25.68 -26.93
C ALA A 12 21.15 -25.63 -25.89
N LEU A 13 21.46 -25.25 -24.64
CA LEU A 13 20.45 -24.92 -23.65
C LEU A 13 19.80 -23.59 -24.05
N LEU A 14 18.59 -23.64 -24.59
CA LEU A 14 17.70 -22.49 -24.76
C LEU A 14 17.20 -22.06 -23.36
N LEU A 15 17.84 -21.04 -22.79
CA LEU A 15 17.32 -20.30 -21.64
C LEU A 15 16.10 -19.50 -22.12
N THR A 16 14.91 -20.09 -22.03
CA THR A 16 13.66 -19.31 -22.12
C THR A 16 13.57 -18.49 -20.84
N ALA A 17 14.00 -17.21 -20.95
CA ALA A 17 13.68 -16.23 -19.94
C ALA A 17 12.15 -16.12 -19.89
N CYS A 18 11.53 -16.52 -18.78
CA CYS A 18 10.13 -16.22 -18.50
C CYS A 18 9.99 -14.71 -18.43
N ALA A 19 9.62 -14.09 -19.55
CA ALA A 19 9.18 -12.69 -19.53
C ALA A 19 7.93 -12.60 -18.67
N ALA A 20 7.96 -11.75 -17.65
CA ALA A 20 6.77 -11.47 -16.86
C ALA A 20 5.63 -11.07 -17.80
N PRO A 21 4.39 -11.53 -17.57
CA PRO A 21 3.25 -11.16 -18.40
C PRO A 21 3.13 -9.64 -18.46
N GLN A 22 3.07 -9.10 -19.67
CA GLN A 22 2.85 -7.66 -19.86
C GLN A 22 1.40 -7.32 -19.47
N PRO A 23 1.16 -6.26 -18.67
CA PRO A 23 -0.17 -5.84 -18.31
C PRO A 23 -1.03 -5.57 -19.55
N ARG A 24 -2.26 -6.07 -19.59
CA ARG A 24 -3.17 -5.83 -20.70
C ARG A 24 -3.83 -4.46 -20.55
N PRO A 25 -3.81 -3.61 -21.61
CA PRO A 25 -4.43 -2.29 -21.55
C PRO A 25 -5.92 -2.38 -21.18
N GLY A 26 -6.34 -1.61 -20.15
CA GLY A 26 -7.74 -1.49 -19.77
C GLY A 26 -8.29 -2.57 -18.82
N GLU A 27 -7.56 -3.64 -18.54
CA GLU A 27 -7.94 -4.64 -17.54
C GLU A 27 -7.53 -4.20 -16.12
N GLY A 28 -6.61 -3.25 -16.01
CA GLY A 28 -6.00 -2.82 -14.77
C GLY A 28 -4.76 -3.63 -14.43
N VAL A 29 -4.30 -3.51 -13.18
CA VAL A 29 -3.12 -4.24 -12.72
C VAL A 29 -3.49 -5.66 -12.29
N ASP A 30 -2.57 -6.59 -12.55
CA ASP A 30 -2.59 -7.94 -11.99
C ASP A 30 -1.43 -8.05 -10.98
N VAL A 31 -1.78 -8.20 -9.72
CA VAL A 31 -0.82 -8.33 -8.61
C VAL A 31 -0.83 -9.74 -8.00
N GLY A 32 -1.50 -10.69 -8.67
CA GLY A 32 -1.64 -12.05 -8.19
C GLY A 32 -2.45 -12.17 -6.89
N GLU A 33 -2.39 -13.35 -6.29
CA GLU A 33 -3.06 -13.61 -5.02
C GLU A 33 -2.27 -13.04 -3.85
N ALA A 34 -2.97 -12.53 -2.83
CA ALA A 34 -2.33 -12.06 -1.62
C ALA A 34 -1.71 -13.24 -0.84
N SER A 35 -0.61 -12.96 -0.13
CA SER A 35 0.17 -13.95 0.61
C SER A 35 -0.69 -14.85 1.51
N SER A 36 -0.48 -16.17 1.44
CA SER A 36 -1.15 -17.14 2.30
C SER A 36 -0.74 -17.03 3.78
N LEU A 37 0.42 -16.44 4.07
CA LEU A 37 0.90 -16.23 5.44
C LEU A 37 -0.05 -15.39 6.28
N ARG A 38 -0.79 -14.47 5.66
CA ARG A 38 -1.80 -13.64 6.33
C ARG A 38 -2.83 -14.50 7.10
N SER A 39 -3.13 -15.72 6.65
CA SER A 39 -4.08 -16.62 7.32
C SER A 39 -3.68 -17.02 8.74
N LEU A 40 -2.40 -16.88 9.11
CA LEU A 40 -1.89 -17.14 10.46
C LEU A 40 -2.30 -16.08 11.48
N ILE A 41 -2.82 -14.94 11.04
CA ILE A 41 -3.30 -13.84 11.87
C ILE A 41 -4.80 -13.64 11.58
N PRO A 42 -5.71 -13.81 12.57
CA PRO A 42 -7.15 -13.61 12.36
C PRO A 42 -7.47 -12.15 11.95
N ALA A 43 -8.18 -11.96 10.83
CA ALA A 43 -8.51 -10.63 10.30
C ALA A 43 -9.30 -9.79 11.31
N ALA A 44 -10.37 -10.37 11.87
CA ALA A 44 -11.26 -9.66 12.78
C ALA A 44 -10.54 -9.16 14.06
N GLU A 45 -9.58 -9.93 14.58
CA GLU A 45 -8.79 -9.50 15.75
C GLU A 45 -7.87 -8.32 15.39
N LEU A 46 -7.24 -8.36 14.23
CA LEU A 46 -6.38 -7.27 13.78
C LEU A 46 -7.19 -6.00 13.47
N GLU A 47 -8.34 -6.13 12.84
CA GLU A 47 -9.24 -5.00 12.59
C GLU A 47 -9.74 -4.37 13.90
N LYS A 48 -10.06 -5.18 14.91
CA LYS A 48 -10.42 -4.69 16.25
C LYS A 48 -9.27 -3.95 16.91
N ALA A 49 -8.05 -4.50 16.86
CA ALA A 49 -6.86 -3.85 17.38
C ALA A 49 -6.56 -2.53 16.65
N ALA A 50 -6.67 -2.52 15.32
CA ALA A 50 -6.51 -1.34 14.48
C ALA A 50 -7.52 -0.24 14.84
N SER A 51 -8.80 -0.59 14.99
CA SER A 51 -9.86 0.34 15.40
C SER A 51 -9.59 0.96 16.78
N LEU A 52 -9.09 0.17 17.72
CA LEU A 52 -8.71 0.66 19.06
C LEU A 52 -7.52 1.63 18.97
N GLN A 53 -6.43 1.25 18.28
CA GLN A 53 -5.26 2.11 18.10
C GLN A 53 -5.63 3.42 17.39
N TYR A 54 -6.45 3.34 16.35
CA TYR A 54 -6.93 4.51 15.62
C TYR A 54 -7.76 5.45 16.52
N SER A 55 -8.65 4.90 17.35
CA SER A 55 -9.44 5.67 18.29
C SER A 55 -8.57 6.34 19.37
N GLN A 56 -7.51 5.67 19.82
CA GLN A 56 -6.53 6.23 20.77
C GLN A 56 -5.75 7.38 20.12
N LEU A 57 -5.30 7.20 18.86
CA LEU A 57 -4.63 8.23 18.11
C LEU A 57 -5.50 9.49 17.95
N LYS A 58 -6.77 9.30 17.55
CA LYS A 58 -7.70 10.44 17.40
C LYS A 58 -7.91 11.18 18.72
N ARG A 59 -8.09 10.45 19.81
CA ARG A 59 -8.21 11.08 21.14
C ARG A 59 -6.94 11.87 21.50
N ALA A 60 -5.78 11.26 21.37
CA ALA A 60 -4.50 11.92 21.66
C ALA A 60 -4.24 13.15 20.78
N ALA A 61 -4.74 13.14 19.54
CA ALA A 61 -4.69 14.31 18.65
C ALA A 61 -5.71 15.39 19.08
N ALA A 62 -6.93 14.99 19.43
CA ALA A 62 -7.97 15.90 19.89
C ALA A 62 -7.58 16.61 21.20
N ASP A 63 -7.01 15.88 22.17
CA ASP A 63 -6.54 16.41 23.46
C ASP A 63 -5.46 17.50 23.30
N LYS A 64 -4.84 17.59 22.11
CA LYS A 64 -3.82 18.57 21.76
C LYS A 64 -4.28 19.58 20.70
N ASP A 65 -5.58 19.61 20.40
CA ASP A 65 -6.16 20.44 19.31
C ASP A 65 -5.52 20.17 17.93
N LEU A 66 -5.00 18.96 17.70
CA LEU A 66 -4.37 18.56 16.45
C LEU A 66 -5.28 17.71 15.53
N LEU A 67 -6.45 17.27 16.00
CA LEU A 67 -7.42 16.59 15.14
C LEU A 67 -8.24 17.65 14.40
N ALA A 68 -8.08 17.68 13.07
CA ALA A 68 -8.83 18.64 12.26
C ALA A 68 -10.35 18.37 12.33
N PRO A 69 -11.18 19.41 12.49
CA PRO A 69 -12.64 19.26 12.54
C PRO A 69 -13.20 18.82 11.17
N ASP A 70 -14.41 18.26 11.16
CA ASP A 70 -15.05 17.72 9.95
C ASP A 70 -15.25 18.77 8.83
N ASN A 71 -15.40 20.03 9.19
CA ASN A 71 -15.54 21.15 8.25
C ASN A 71 -14.20 21.74 7.76
N HIS A 72 -13.06 21.18 8.19
CA HIS A 72 -11.76 21.62 7.72
C HIS A 72 -11.61 21.37 6.20
N PRO A 73 -11.15 22.35 5.39
CA PRO A 73 -11.09 22.21 3.92
C PRO A 73 -10.33 20.96 3.45
N GLN A 74 -9.21 20.62 4.10
CA GLN A 74 -8.44 19.41 3.74
C GLN A 74 -9.17 18.13 4.14
N VAL A 75 -9.94 18.10 5.23
CA VAL A 75 -10.77 16.93 5.60
C VAL A 75 -11.84 16.69 4.54
N ILE A 76 -12.52 17.75 4.12
CA ILE A 76 -13.53 17.69 3.04
C ILE A 76 -12.88 17.19 1.74
N ARG A 77 -11.70 17.73 1.41
CA ARG A 77 -10.91 17.32 0.24
C ARG A 77 -10.54 15.83 0.27
N LEU A 78 -9.98 15.35 1.37
CA LEU A 78 -9.60 13.95 1.57
C LEU A 78 -10.81 13.01 1.48
N ARG A 79 -11.92 13.36 2.14
CA ARG A 79 -13.15 12.54 2.11
C ARG A 79 -13.79 12.49 0.72
N ARG A 80 -13.70 13.57 -0.05
CA ARG A 80 -14.13 13.58 -1.45
C ARG A 80 -13.30 12.62 -2.29
N ILE A 81 -11.97 12.63 -2.15
CA ILE A 81 -11.06 11.71 -2.85
C ILE A 81 -11.37 10.26 -2.45
N ALA A 82 -11.49 9.98 -1.15
CA ALA A 82 -11.85 8.67 -0.64
C ALA A 82 -13.19 8.17 -1.24
N LYS A 83 -14.20 9.03 -1.29
CA LYS A 83 -15.52 8.69 -1.87
C LYS A 83 -15.44 8.20 -3.32
N HIS A 84 -14.47 8.68 -4.09
CA HIS A 84 -14.27 8.22 -5.47
C HIS A 84 -13.44 6.93 -5.54
N ILE A 85 -12.48 6.74 -4.64
CA ILE A 85 -11.59 5.56 -4.64
C ILE A 85 -12.29 4.32 -4.09
N LEU A 86 -12.97 4.44 -2.94
CA LEU A 86 -13.50 3.32 -2.16
C LEU A 86 -14.49 2.40 -2.89
N PRO A 87 -15.32 2.86 -3.83
CA PRO A 87 -16.17 1.96 -4.61
C PRO A 87 -15.41 0.87 -5.39
N ASN A 88 -14.11 1.10 -5.66
CA ASN A 88 -13.26 0.17 -6.39
C ASN A 88 -12.49 -0.81 -5.47
N ALA A 89 -12.53 -0.61 -4.16
CA ALA A 89 -11.75 -1.37 -3.17
C ALA A 89 -12.08 -2.88 -3.18
N ALA A 90 -13.37 -3.23 -3.36
CA ALA A 90 -13.82 -4.62 -3.38
C ALA A 90 -13.22 -5.48 -4.50
N ARG A 91 -12.61 -4.85 -5.52
CA ARG A 91 -11.88 -5.52 -6.58
C ARG A 91 -10.66 -6.28 -6.05
N PHE A 92 -10.00 -5.74 -5.05
CA PHE A 92 -8.76 -6.29 -4.48
C PHE A 92 -9.00 -7.02 -3.14
N ASN A 93 -10.12 -6.73 -2.47
CA ASN A 93 -10.55 -7.45 -1.27
C ASN A 93 -12.06 -7.36 -1.13
N ALA A 94 -12.76 -8.48 -1.28
CA ALA A 94 -14.22 -8.52 -1.22
C ALA A 94 -14.78 -8.07 0.14
N GLU A 95 -14.02 -8.26 1.24
CA GLU A 95 -14.42 -7.85 2.59
C GLU A 95 -14.38 -6.32 2.77
N ALA A 96 -13.68 -5.59 1.92
CA ALA A 96 -13.58 -4.13 1.98
C ALA A 96 -14.94 -3.41 1.92
N LYS A 97 -15.96 -4.05 1.33
CA LYS A 97 -17.35 -3.54 1.32
C LYS A 97 -18.02 -3.54 2.70
N ASN A 98 -17.51 -4.36 3.61
CA ASN A 98 -18.02 -4.50 4.98
C ASN A 98 -17.24 -3.59 5.97
N TRP A 99 -16.10 -3.01 5.53
CA TRP A 99 -15.27 -2.19 6.40
C TRP A 99 -15.93 -0.85 6.71
N GLN A 100 -15.68 -0.37 7.91
CA GLN A 100 -16.12 0.94 8.36
C GLN A 100 -15.07 1.99 8.04
N TRP A 101 -15.06 2.44 6.79
CA TRP A 101 -14.11 3.42 6.29
C TRP A 101 -14.21 4.74 7.03
N GLU A 102 -13.08 5.25 7.45
CA GLU A 102 -12.96 6.49 8.19
C GLU A 102 -11.74 7.27 7.71
N VAL A 103 -11.90 8.58 7.45
CA VAL A 103 -10.83 9.46 6.97
C VAL A 103 -10.73 10.67 7.87
N ASN A 104 -9.56 10.86 8.49
CA ASN A 104 -9.25 11.99 9.35
C ASN A 104 -7.91 12.64 8.97
N LEU A 105 -7.76 13.91 9.40
CA LEU A 105 -6.54 14.69 9.22
C LEU A 105 -5.99 15.06 10.60
N ILE A 106 -4.69 14.82 10.77
CA ILE A 106 -3.94 15.25 11.96
C ILE A 106 -3.07 16.44 11.57
N ILE A 107 -3.24 17.56 12.24
CA ILE A 107 -2.44 18.77 12.02
C ILE A 107 -1.04 18.52 12.54
N SER A 108 -0.07 18.42 11.65
CA SER A 108 1.32 18.10 11.99
C SER A 108 2.24 18.42 10.83
N LYS A 109 3.51 18.73 11.11
CA LYS A 109 4.55 18.93 10.08
C LYS A 109 5.09 17.61 9.51
N GLN A 110 4.69 16.46 10.06
CA GLN A 110 5.16 15.16 9.57
C GLN A 110 4.64 14.89 8.16
N LEU A 111 5.53 14.41 7.30
CA LEU A 111 5.15 13.88 6.00
C LEU A 111 4.75 12.42 6.21
N ASN A 112 3.48 12.19 6.49
CA ASN A 112 2.97 10.84 6.76
C ASN A 112 1.49 10.71 6.37
N ALA A 113 1.11 9.47 6.04
CA ALA A 113 -0.26 9.00 5.89
C ALA A 113 -0.28 7.51 6.20
N PHE A 114 -1.42 6.92 6.49
CA PHE A 114 -1.56 5.47 6.65
C PHE A 114 -3.02 5.03 6.50
N CYS A 115 -3.23 3.76 6.21
CA CYS A 115 -4.50 3.07 6.32
C CYS A 115 -4.33 1.79 7.16
N MET A 116 -4.95 1.76 8.34
CA MET A 116 -4.97 0.55 9.16
C MET A 116 -6.03 -0.44 8.66
N PRO A 117 -5.88 -1.75 8.99
CA PRO A 117 -6.88 -2.77 8.74
C PRO A 117 -8.29 -2.33 9.15
N GLY A 118 -9.31 -2.71 8.36
CA GLY A 118 -10.68 -2.27 8.58
C GLY A 118 -10.98 -0.85 8.07
N GLY A 119 -10.07 -0.25 7.28
CA GLY A 119 -10.31 0.99 6.55
C GLY A 119 -10.16 2.28 7.38
N LYS A 120 -9.22 2.34 8.31
CA LYS A 120 -8.96 3.51 9.15
C LYS A 120 -7.83 4.36 8.56
N ILE A 121 -8.18 5.42 7.84
CA ILE A 121 -7.26 6.29 7.09
C ILE A 121 -6.96 7.56 7.88
N ALA A 122 -5.69 7.90 8.02
CA ALA A 122 -5.26 9.21 8.51
C ALA A 122 -4.20 9.80 7.61
N PHE A 123 -4.32 11.10 7.38
CA PHE A 123 -3.30 11.94 6.78
C PHE A 123 -2.77 12.90 7.83
N TYR A 124 -1.48 13.21 7.76
CA TYR A 124 -0.90 14.33 8.47
C TYR A 124 -0.84 15.53 7.52
N SER A 125 -1.18 16.73 8.00
CA SER A 125 -1.25 17.91 7.12
C SER A 125 0.07 18.17 6.41
N GLY A 126 1.20 17.86 7.06
CA GLY A 126 2.53 18.07 6.49
C GLY A 126 2.78 17.39 5.16
N ILE A 127 2.24 16.17 4.92
CA ILE A 127 2.45 15.50 3.63
C ILE A 127 1.75 16.26 2.49
N ILE A 128 0.59 16.87 2.77
CA ILE A 128 -0.18 17.63 1.79
C ILE A 128 0.47 19.01 1.57
N ASP A 129 0.74 19.70 2.66
CA ASP A 129 1.13 21.11 2.65
C ASP A 129 2.59 21.29 2.24
N ASN A 130 3.53 20.53 2.83
CA ASN A 130 4.96 20.67 2.55
C ASN A 130 5.34 20.18 1.15
N LEU A 131 4.63 19.15 0.63
CA LEU A 131 4.84 18.64 -0.73
C LEU A 131 3.93 19.34 -1.74
N THR A 132 3.03 20.21 -1.29
CA THR A 132 2.05 20.89 -2.15
C THR A 132 1.34 19.91 -3.08
N LEU A 133 0.73 18.86 -2.47
CA LEU A 133 0.14 17.77 -3.24
C LEU A 133 -1.16 18.21 -3.96
N SER A 134 -1.24 17.87 -5.25
CA SER A 134 -2.47 17.95 -6.04
C SER A 134 -3.50 16.90 -5.58
N ASP A 135 -4.74 16.97 -6.08
CA ASP A 135 -5.76 15.95 -5.80
C ASP A 135 -5.35 14.57 -6.36
N ASP A 136 -4.70 14.55 -7.53
CA ASP A 136 -4.21 13.32 -8.14
C ASP A 136 -3.11 12.69 -7.29
N GLU A 137 -2.15 13.49 -6.79
CA GLU A 137 -1.08 12.99 -5.93
C GLU A 137 -1.61 12.51 -4.56
N ILE A 138 -2.60 13.21 -3.98
CA ILE A 138 -3.29 12.73 -2.77
C ILE A 138 -4.01 11.41 -3.04
N ALA A 139 -4.63 11.26 -4.20
CA ALA A 139 -5.31 10.03 -4.58
C ALA A 139 -4.32 8.86 -4.74
N ILE A 140 -3.12 9.11 -5.26
CA ILE A 140 -2.04 8.12 -5.32
C ILE A 140 -1.60 7.70 -3.91
N VAL A 141 -1.30 8.65 -3.02
CA VAL A 141 -0.94 8.34 -1.61
C VAL A 141 -2.07 7.55 -0.96
N MET A 142 -3.31 8.02 -1.07
CA MET A 142 -4.48 7.36 -0.46
C MET A 142 -4.70 5.96 -1.03
N GLY A 143 -4.58 5.80 -2.34
CA GLY A 143 -4.69 4.50 -3.02
C GLY A 143 -3.62 3.51 -2.55
N HIS A 144 -2.37 3.97 -2.41
CA HIS A 144 -1.25 3.20 -1.87
C HIS A 144 -1.53 2.72 -0.43
N GLU A 145 -1.97 3.62 0.45
CA GLU A 145 -2.30 3.26 1.83
C GLU A 145 -3.50 2.29 1.92
N ILE A 146 -4.53 2.53 1.12
CA ILE A 146 -5.67 1.62 0.99
C ILE A 146 -5.21 0.25 0.48
N ALA A 147 -4.29 0.20 -0.48
CA ALA A 147 -3.75 -1.05 -1.03
C ALA A 147 -3.08 -1.91 0.05
N HIS A 148 -2.28 -1.32 0.96
CA HIS A 148 -1.71 -2.04 2.09
C HIS A 148 -2.78 -2.73 2.95
N ALA A 149 -3.90 -2.04 3.21
CA ALA A 149 -5.01 -2.63 3.95
C ALA A 149 -5.74 -3.72 3.16
N LEU A 150 -6.03 -3.49 1.85
CA LEU A 150 -6.72 -4.44 0.98
C LEU A 150 -5.92 -5.73 0.77
N ARG A 151 -4.62 -5.62 0.57
CA ARG A 151 -3.69 -6.74 0.37
C ARG A 151 -3.27 -7.38 1.69
N GLU A 152 -3.71 -6.79 2.82
CA GLU A 152 -3.47 -7.28 4.18
C GLU A 152 -1.98 -7.38 4.55
N HIS A 153 -1.14 -6.49 4.03
CA HIS A 153 0.31 -6.50 4.25
C HIS A 153 0.67 -6.45 5.75
N ALA A 154 -0.11 -5.75 6.57
CA ALA A 154 0.08 -5.75 8.03
C ALA A 154 -0.09 -7.15 8.63
N ARG A 155 -1.10 -7.95 8.18
CA ARG A 155 -1.30 -9.33 8.63
C ARG A 155 -0.13 -10.23 8.22
N GLU A 156 0.32 -10.07 6.98
CA GLU A 156 1.47 -10.84 6.46
C GLU A 156 2.73 -10.52 7.24
N GLN A 157 3.03 -9.23 7.44
CA GLN A 157 4.22 -8.81 8.19
C GLN A 157 4.19 -9.31 9.65
N MET A 158 3.02 -9.25 10.30
CA MET A 158 2.86 -9.82 11.64
C MET A 158 3.04 -11.35 11.66
N ALA A 159 2.55 -12.05 10.63
CA ALA A 159 2.77 -13.49 10.49
C ALA A 159 4.26 -13.82 10.32
N LYS A 160 4.97 -13.08 9.46
CA LYS A 160 6.42 -13.20 9.28
C LYS A 160 7.17 -12.97 10.59
N ASN A 161 6.82 -11.92 11.33
CA ASN A 161 7.43 -11.60 12.63
C ASN A 161 7.17 -12.71 13.65
N LYS A 162 5.95 -13.24 13.72
CA LYS A 162 5.58 -14.37 14.59
C LYS A 162 6.39 -15.62 14.26
N LEU A 163 6.50 -15.99 12.99
CA LEU A 163 7.30 -17.13 12.54
C LEU A 163 8.78 -16.96 12.87
N THR A 164 9.33 -15.77 12.70
CA THR A 164 10.74 -15.47 12.99
C THR A 164 11.02 -15.54 14.49
N GLN A 165 10.12 -15.03 15.33
CA GLN A 165 10.23 -15.10 16.79
C GLN A 165 10.00 -16.53 17.31
N THR A 166 9.12 -17.31 16.69
CA THR A 166 8.82 -18.68 17.06
C THR A 166 9.91 -19.65 16.59
N GLY A 167 10.62 -19.32 15.49
CA GLY A 167 11.81 -20.05 15.05
C GLY A 167 12.96 -19.97 16.07
N ALA A 168 12.91 -18.99 16.98
CA ALA A 168 13.83 -18.85 18.10
C ALA A 168 13.31 -19.44 19.42
N ALA A 169 12.02 -19.78 19.53
CA ALA A 169 11.41 -20.32 20.74
C ALA A 169 10.20 -21.22 20.41
N ILE A 170 10.46 -22.51 20.25
CA ILE A 170 9.53 -23.67 20.36
C ILE A 170 8.05 -23.43 20.01
N LEU A 171 7.60 -24.06 18.95
CA LEU A 171 6.23 -24.34 18.56
C LEU A 171 5.40 -24.91 19.74
N GLY A 172 4.63 -24.13 20.45
CA GLY A 172 3.80 -24.83 21.41
C GLY A 172 2.81 -24.09 22.31
N ALA A 173 2.74 -22.80 22.34
CA ALA A 173 1.75 -22.22 23.24
C ALA A 173 1.43 -20.78 22.87
N LEU A 174 0.49 -20.55 21.96
CA LEU A 174 -0.01 -19.19 21.75
C LEU A 174 -1.36 -19.14 21.03
N VAL A 175 -2.43 -19.12 21.79
CA VAL A 175 -3.70 -18.54 21.34
C VAL A 175 -4.29 -17.75 22.50
N GLY A 176 -4.09 -16.42 22.44
CA GLY A 176 -4.73 -15.51 23.39
C GLY A 176 -4.67 -14.08 22.80
N GLY A 177 -5.84 -13.46 22.58
CA GLY A 177 -5.96 -12.14 21.91
C GLY A 177 -5.18 -10.98 22.54
N GLY A 178 -4.70 -11.12 23.81
CA GLY A 178 -3.83 -10.15 24.45
C GLY A 178 -2.39 -10.13 23.92
N GLU A 179 -1.94 -11.24 23.33
CA GLU A 179 -0.59 -11.33 22.75
C GLU A 179 -0.49 -10.70 21.35
N LEU A 180 -1.58 -10.71 20.57
CA LEU A 180 -1.60 -10.04 19.27
C LEU A 180 -1.31 -8.54 19.44
N PHE A 181 -1.83 -7.93 20.52
CA PHE A 181 -1.56 -6.54 20.86
C PHE A 181 -0.09 -6.32 21.27
N ARG A 182 0.51 -7.30 21.95
CA ARG A 182 1.94 -7.27 22.34
C ARG A 182 2.89 -7.59 21.20
N LEU A 183 2.50 -8.51 20.30
CA LEU A 183 3.29 -8.92 19.13
C LEU A 183 3.19 -7.92 17.96
N GLY A 184 2.05 -7.23 17.81
CA GLY A 184 1.79 -6.31 16.73
C GLY A 184 2.48 -4.96 16.87
N GLY A 185 2.99 -4.62 18.05
CA GLY A 185 3.53 -3.30 18.28
C GLY A 185 2.56 -2.21 17.82
N ASN A 186 3.08 -1.10 17.37
CA ASN A 186 2.30 -0.04 16.75
C ASN A 186 2.14 -0.33 15.26
N LEU A 187 0.90 -0.55 14.78
CA LEU A 187 0.61 -0.79 13.37
C LEU A 187 1.12 0.32 12.44
N MET A 188 1.26 1.54 12.98
CA MET A 188 1.80 2.69 12.23
C MET A 188 3.31 2.63 12.00
N THR A 189 4.04 1.73 12.66
CA THR A 189 5.50 1.59 12.55
C THR A 189 5.93 0.31 11.84
N LEU A 190 4.97 -0.44 11.30
CA LEU A 190 5.28 -1.62 10.49
C LEU A 190 6.06 -1.18 9.25
N LYS A 191 7.13 -1.91 8.95
CA LYS A 191 7.90 -1.74 7.71
C LYS A 191 7.48 -2.83 6.75
N PHE A 192 7.21 -2.42 5.54
CA PHE A 192 6.81 -3.32 4.47
C PHE A 192 8.01 -3.76 3.63
N SER A 193 7.90 -4.92 3.00
CA SER A 193 8.92 -5.40 2.06
C SER A 193 8.85 -4.59 0.75
N ARG A 194 9.90 -4.67 -0.06
CA ARG A 194 9.88 -4.02 -1.39
C ARG A 194 8.77 -4.57 -2.28
N ASP A 195 8.47 -5.85 -2.15
CA ASP A 195 7.39 -6.49 -2.91
C ASP A 195 6.01 -5.97 -2.47
N ASP A 196 5.79 -5.82 -1.13
CA ASP A 196 4.57 -5.21 -0.60
C ASP A 196 4.40 -3.77 -1.10
N GLU A 197 5.51 -3.02 -1.20
CA GLU A 197 5.51 -1.64 -1.69
C GLU A 197 5.18 -1.55 -3.18
N SER A 198 5.81 -2.40 -4.00
CA SER A 198 5.49 -2.52 -5.44
C SER A 198 4.03 -2.88 -5.65
N GLU A 199 3.52 -3.85 -4.91
CA GLU A 199 2.13 -4.27 -4.97
C GLU A 199 1.19 -3.12 -4.57
N ALA A 200 1.51 -2.39 -3.50
CA ALA A 200 0.73 -1.25 -3.03
C ALA A 200 0.72 -0.10 -4.05
N ASP A 201 1.84 0.16 -4.72
CA ASP A 201 1.88 1.14 -5.81
C ASP A 201 0.95 0.76 -6.96
N LEU A 202 1.05 -0.48 -7.44
CA LEU A 202 0.25 -0.94 -8.58
C LEU A 202 -1.25 -0.91 -8.27
N VAL A 203 -1.65 -1.45 -7.12
CA VAL A 203 -3.06 -1.43 -6.68
C VAL A 203 -3.52 0.02 -6.47
N GLY A 204 -2.69 0.86 -5.86
CA GLY A 204 -2.98 2.28 -5.65
C GLY A 204 -3.19 3.04 -6.95
N LEU A 205 -2.35 2.78 -7.98
CA LEU A 205 -2.52 3.35 -9.32
C LEU A 205 -3.84 2.92 -9.98
N ASP A 206 -4.20 1.63 -9.90
CA ASP A 206 -5.46 1.11 -10.45
C ASP A 206 -6.67 1.77 -9.77
N LEU A 207 -6.64 1.86 -8.44
CA LEU A 207 -7.70 2.51 -7.66
C LEU A 207 -7.86 3.99 -8.01
N ALA A 208 -6.74 4.74 -8.11
CA ALA A 208 -6.75 6.16 -8.46
C ALA A 208 -7.27 6.37 -9.90
N ALA A 209 -6.79 5.57 -10.85
CA ALA A 209 -7.22 5.65 -12.25
C ALA A 209 -8.72 5.39 -12.41
N ARG A 210 -9.26 4.33 -11.77
CA ARG A 210 -10.71 4.02 -11.78
C ARG A 210 -11.55 5.09 -11.09
N ALA A 211 -10.97 5.81 -10.15
CA ALA A 211 -11.61 6.94 -9.48
C ALA A 211 -11.54 8.25 -10.28
N GLY A 212 -10.87 8.25 -11.45
CA GLY A 212 -10.74 9.42 -12.34
C GLY A 212 -9.59 10.36 -11.96
N TYR A 213 -8.63 9.90 -11.16
CA TYR A 213 -7.39 10.61 -10.86
C TYR A 213 -6.26 10.15 -11.77
N ASP A 214 -5.42 11.08 -12.18
CA ASP A 214 -4.35 10.83 -13.14
C ASP A 214 -3.25 9.95 -12.53
N PRO A 215 -3.06 8.70 -13.02
CA PRO A 215 -2.06 7.80 -12.45
C PRO A 215 -0.60 8.26 -12.67
N ARG A 216 -0.35 9.18 -13.64
CA ARG A 216 0.98 9.78 -13.85
C ARG A 216 1.44 10.61 -12.66
N ALA A 217 0.50 11.05 -11.80
CA ALA A 217 0.81 11.75 -10.57
C ALA A 217 1.65 10.89 -9.59
N GLY A 218 1.69 9.56 -9.76
CA GLY A 218 2.61 8.70 -9.02
C GLY A 218 4.07 9.02 -9.26
N ILE A 219 4.44 9.40 -10.48
CA ILE A 219 5.82 9.80 -10.83
C ILE A 219 6.18 11.11 -10.11
N THR A 220 5.33 12.13 -10.23
CA THR A 220 5.59 13.43 -9.61
C THR A 220 5.57 13.37 -8.09
N LEU A 221 4.72 12.52 -7.50
CA LEU A 221 4.72 12.25 -6.07
C LEU A 221 6.08 11.73 -5.59
N TRP A 222 6.61 10.69 -6.25
CA TRP A 222 7.91 10.13 -5.87
C TRP A 222 9.05 11.12 -6.05
N GLN A 223 9.05 11.93 -7.12
CA GLN A 223 10.02 13.00 -7.32
C GLN A 223 9.98 14.05 -6.18
N LYS A 224 8.77 14.41 -5.72
CA LYS A 224 8.60 15.32 -4.57
C LYS A 224 9.09 14.70 -3.26
N MET A 225 8.80 13.40 -3.04
CA MET A 225 9.27 12.67 -1.86
C MET A 225 10.79 12.59 -1.81
N ASP A 226 11.44 12.27 -2.94
CA ASP A 226 12.89 12.20 -3.03
C ASP A 226 13.53 13.58 -2.80
N ALA A 227 12.98 14.64 -3.37
CA ALA A 227 13.42 16.00 -3.15
C ALA A 227 13.27 16.47 -1.68
N ALA A 228 12.26 15.97 -0.97
CA ALA A 228 12.04 16.26 0.44
C ALA A 228 12.97 15.48 1.39
N SER A 229 13.70 14.49 0.87
CA SER A 229 14.58 13.59 1.67
C SER A 229 15.93 14.20 2.04
N ASN A 230 16.13 15.51 1.91
CA ASN A 230 17.37 16.22 2.20
C ASN A 230 17.90 15.95 3.62
N GLY A 231 18.71 14.88 3.77
CA GLY A 231 19.49 14.53 4.97
C GLY A 231 18.86 13.51 5.91
N ALA A 232 17.54 13.48 6.07
CA ALA A 232 16.83 12.43 6.80
C ALA A 232 15.56 12.07 6.04
N PRO A 233 15.29 10.78 5.77
CA PRO A 233 14.09 10.41 5.04
C PRO A 233 12.83 10.84 5.80
N PRO A 234 11.81 11.37 5.12
CA PRO A 234 10.50 11.64 5.70
C PRO A 234 9.94 10.44 6.48
N ALA A 235 9.11 10.68 7.48
CA ALA A 235 8.54 9.61 8.30
C ALA A 235 7.85 8.53 7.45
N TRP A 236 7.17 8.92 6.38
CA TRP A 236 6.55 8.02 5.42
C TRP A 236 7.57 7.11 4.72
N LEU A 237 8.71 7.64 4.26
CA LEU A 237 9.76 6.84 3.62
C LEU A 237 10.48 5.87 4.59
N SER A 238 10.34 6.06 5.90
CA SER A 238 10.92 5.13 6.88
C SER A 238 10.13 3.81 6.98
N THR A 239 8.84 3.84 6.67
CA THR A 239 7.95 2.68 6.61
C THR A 239 7.72 2.20 5.17
N HIS A 240 7.81 3.10 4.20
CA HIS A 240 7.62 2.89 2.75
C HIS A 240 8.90 3.27 1.99
N PRO A 241 9.88 2.37 1.87
CA PRO A 241 11.13 2.67 1.19
C PRO A 241 10.90 3.13 -0.26
N GLY A 242 11.47 4.28 -0.60
CA GLY A 242 11.41 4.86 -1.94
C GLY A 242 12.52 4.37 -2.87
N GLY A 243 12.59 4.97 -4.04
CA GLY A 243 13.68 4.79 -4.99
C GLY A 243 13.25 4.82 -6.45
N GLU A 244 14.22 5.04 -7.34
CA GLU A 244 14.02 5.08 -8.80
C GLU A 244 13.31 3.84 -9.35
N ALA A 245 13.50 2.67 -8.71
CA ALA A 245 12.86 1.43 -9.13
C ALA A 245 11.33 1.51 -9.07
N ARG A 246 10.75 2.24 -8.09
CA ARG A 246 9.29 2.44 -7.97
C ARG A 246 8.77 3.32 -9.10
N ILE A 247 9.46 4.41 -9.44
CA ILE A 247 9.09 5.26 -10.58
C ILE A 247 9.09 4.44 -11.87
N ALA A 248 10.16 3.68 -12.12
CA ALA A 248 10.27 2.84 -13.31
C ALA A 248 9.17 1.76 -13.38
N GLU A 249 8.72 1.23 -12.24
CA GLU A 249 7.63 0.27 -12.19
C GLU A 249 6.27 0.92 -12.47
N ILE A 250 6.03 2.10 -11.91
CA ILE A 250 4.85 2.93 -12.22
C ILE A 250 4.78 3.18 -13.72
N GLU A 251 5.88 3.68 -14.32
CA GLU A 251 5.94 3.97 -15.76
C GLU A 251 5.61 2.74 -16.64
N ARG A 252 6.15 1.57 -16.27
CA ARG A 252 5.85 0.32 -17.00
C ARG A 252 4.38 -0.07 -16.94
N ASN A 253 3.67 0.29 -15.88
CA ASN A 253 2.28 -0.09 -15.64
C ASN A 253 1.26 0.98 -16.05
N LEU A 254 1.70 2.20 -16.40
CA LEU A 254 0.80 3.24 -16.93
C LEU A 254 -0.08 2.74 -18.09
N PRO A 255 0.42 1.98 -19.10
CA PRO A 255 -0.42 1.48 -20.19
C PRO A 255 -1.61 0.63 -19.74
N ALA A 256 -1.51 -0.06 -18.58
CA ALA A 256 -2.60 -0.86 -18.05
C ALA A 256 -3.69 -0.02 -17.39
N VAL A 257 -3.33 1.10 -16.75
CA VAL A 257 -4.24 1.92 -15.94
C VAL A 257 -4.73 3.18 -16.64
N MET A 258 -4.00 3.73 -17.64
CA MET A 258 -4.42 4.91 -18.38
C MET A 258 -5.81 4.78 -19.03
N PRO A 259 -6.16 3.64 -19.69
CA PRO A 259 -7.50 3.46 -20.23
C PRO A 259 -8.61 3.50 -19.18
N LEU A 260 -8.33 3.08 -17.93
CA LEU A 260 -9.27 3.16 -16.80
C LEU A 260 -9.53 4.62 -16.41
N TYR A 261 -8.47 5.41 -16.30
CA TYR A 261 -8.54 6.84 -16.04
C TYR A 261 -9.35 7.57 -17.13
N GLU A 262 -9.05 7.30 -18.39
CA GLU A 262 -9.76 7.90 -19.52
C GLU A 262 -11.25 7.53 -19.53
N ALA A 263 -11.57 6.25 -19.19
CA ALA A 263 -12.95 5.79 -19.08
C ALA A 263 -13.71 6.45 -17.92
N ALA A 264 -13.05 6.64 -16.77
CA ALA A 264 -13.66 7.26 -15.59
C ALA A 264 -14.00 8.74 -15.78
N ARG A 265 -13.31 9.44 -16.69
CA ARG A 265 -13.51 10.87 -16.99
C ARG A 265 -14.55 11.14 -18.09
N LYS A 266 -15.01 10.14 -18.81
CA LYS A 266 -16.07 10.32 -19.81
C LYS A 266 -17.38 10.69 -19.12
N PRO A 267 -18.09 11.73 -19.58
CA PRO A 267 -19.43 12.04 -19.08
C PRO A 267 -20.34 10.80 -19.25
N ARG A 268 -21.03 10.43 -18.18
CA ARG A 268 -22.07 9.39 -18.21
C ARG A 268 -23.34 9.96 -18.78
#